data_cea046b50abce10fd63aa2c1519ffa7a
#
_entry.id   cea046b50abce10fd63aa2c1519ffa7a
#
_cell.length_a   1.000
_cell.length_b   1.000
_cell.length_c   1.000
_cell.angle_alpha   90.00
_cell.angle_beta   90.00
_cell.angle_gamma   90.00
#
_symmetry.space_group_name_H-M   'P 1'
#
loop_
_entity.id
_entity.type
_entity.pdbx_description
1 polymer ?
#
loop_
_entity_poly.entity_id
_entity_poly.type
_entity_poly.pdbx_seq_one_letter_code
_entity_poly.pdbx_strand_id
1 'polypeptide(L)'
;MAALPAAGVLALKPATHAKSRLAVPDPLRRRLAWTMARDTLAALSEALPHVLVVSDQPALETQLRRAGLPVEVISESGHVGMNSALSWGAKALQAQGFTTIVACVGDLPSLRPASILQILDASRAHSRSFVADASGVGTTF
;
A
#
# COMPACT_ATOMS: atom_id res chain seq x y z
N MET A 1 15.85 -23.51 -0.61
CA MET A 1 15.10 -22.59 -1.48
C MET A 1 15.46 -21.15 -1.13
N ALA A 2 15.75 -20.33 -2.12
CA ALA A 2 15.98 -18.92 -1.88
C ALA A 2 14.68 -18.25 -1.43
N ALA A 3 14.77 -17.33 -0.45
CA ALA A 3 13.63 -16.53 -0.06
C ALA A 3 13.20 -15.63 -1.24
N LEU A 4 11.91 -15.41 -1.40
CA LEU A 4 11.40 -14.47 -2.40
C LEU A 4 11.81 -13.04 -2.02
N PRO A 5 11.99 -12.16 -3.03
CA PRO A 5 12.26 -10.75 -2.76
C PRO A 5 11.11 -10.11 -1.97
N ALA A 6 11.31 -8.87 -1.55
CA ALA A 6 10.32 -8.15 -0.77
C ALA A 6 9.05 -7.87 -1.58
N ALA A 7 7.94 -7.82 -0.89
CA ALA A 7 6.66 -7.44 -1.45
C ALA A 7 6.04 -6.28 -0.67
N GLY A 8 5.19 -5.51 -1.33
CA GLY A 8 4.44 -4.43 -0.69
C GLY A 8 2.99 -4.82 -0.47
N VAL A 9 2.40 -4.32 0.61
CA VAL A 9 0.98 -4.44 0.88
C VAL A 9 0.40 -3.08 1.24
N LEU A 10 -0.77 -2.80 0.70
CA LEU A 10 -1.46 -1.52 0.86
C LEU A 10 -2.95 -1.78 0.94
N ALA A 11 -3.64 -1.08 1.83
CA ALA A 11 -5.08 -1.16 1.94
C ALA A 11 -5.71 0.12 1.41
N LEU A 12 -6.69 -0.02 0.51
CA LEU A 12 -7.43 1.11 -0.05
C LEU A 12 -8.89 1.01 0.34
N LYS A 13 -9.39 2.06 0.99
CA LYS A 13 -10.81 2.18 1.30
C LYS A 13 -11.58 2.70 0.08
N PRO A 14 -12.90 2.47 0.03
CA PRO A 14 -13.73 3.07 -1.01
C PRO A 14 -13.50 4.59 -1.09
N ALA A 15 -13.51 5.13 -2.31
CA ALA A 15 -13.24 6.54 -2.55
C ALA A 15 -14.20 7.47 -1.80
N THR A 16 -15.40 6.99 -1.49
CA THR A 16 -16.39 7.73 -0.70
C THR A 16 -15.95 8.04 0.73
N HIS A 17 -15.02 7.23 1.28
CA HIS A 17 -14.50 7.40 2.64
C HIS A 17 -13.06 7.94 2.65
N ALA A 18 -12.44 8.05 1.46
CA ALA A 18 -11.07 8.53 1.36
C ALA A 18 -11.00 10.03 1.55
N LYS A 19 -9.97 10.50 2.28
CA LYS A 19 -9.72 11.93 2.47
C LYS A 19 -10.90 12.70 3.05
N SER A 20 -11.66 12.09 3.97
CA SER A 20 -12.82 12.71 4.61
C SER A 20 -12.51 14.00 5.36
N ARG A 21 -11.24 14.22 5.73
CA ARG A 21 -10.80 15.44 6.43
C ARG A 21 -10.46 16.59 5.51
N LEU A 22 -10.41 16.37 4.19
CA LEU A 22 -10.15 17.44 3.24
C LEU A 22 -11.41 18.29 3.05
N ALA A 23 -11.26 19.59 3.14
CA ALA A 23 -12.35 20.55 2.96
C ALA A 23 -12.53 20.89 1.48
N VAL A 24 -12.83 19.87 0.66
CA VAL A 24 -13.02 19.98 -0.79
C VAL A 24 -14.28 19.23 -1.20
N PRO A 25 -14.90 19.57 -2.37
CA PRO A 25 -16.06 18.82 -2.87
C PRO A 25 -15.75 17.34 -3.08
N ASP A 26 -16.74 16.48 -2.86
CA ASP A 26 -16.58 15.03 -2.97
C ASP A 26 -15.99 14.54 -4.30
N PRO A 27 -16.38 15.05 -5.48
CA PRO A 27 -15.74 14.61 -6.73
C PRO A 27 -14.24 14.91 -6.78
N LEU A 28 -13.82 16.07 -6.28
CA LEU A 28 -12.42 16.43 -6.22
C LEU A 28 -11.67 15.56 -5.19
N ARG A 29 -12.31 15.30 -4.05
CA ARG A 29 -11.73 14.43 -3.01
C ARG A 29 -11.45 13.04 -3.56
N ARG A 30 -12.37 12.45 -4.33
CA ARG A 30 -12.19 11.15 -4.95
C ARG A 30 -11.05 11.15 -5.96
N ARG A 31 -10.94 12.20 -6.77
CA ARG A 31 -9.83 12.34 -7.72
C ARG A 31 -8.49 12.43 -7.02
N LEU A 32 -8.41 13.22 -5.95
CA LEU A 32 -7.19 13.36 -5.16
C LEU A 32 -6.79 12.04 -4.52
N ALA A 33 -7.74 11.34 -3.91
CA ALA A 33 -7.49 10.04 -3.31
C ALA A 33 -6.99 9.02 -4.34
N TRP A 34 -7.62 8.99 -5.51
CA TRP A 34 -7.20 8.11 -6.61
C TRP A 34 -5.80 8.45 -7.11
N THR A 35 -5.53 9.73 -7.32
CA THR A 35 -4.21 10.16 -7.80
C THR A 35 -3.11 9.83 -6.79
N MET A 36 -3.35 10.07 -5.51
CA MET A 36 -2.38 9.75 -4.46
C MET A 36 -2.14 8.24 -4.35
N ALA A 37 -3.19 7.43 -4.41
CA ALA A 37 -3.07 5.98 -4.38
C ALA A 37 -2.30 5.46 -5.59
N ARG A 38 -2.60 5.98 -6.76
CA ARG A 38 -1.91 5.59 -8.00
C ARG A 38 -0.42 5.95 -7.94
N ASP A 39 -0.09 7.14 -7.48
CA ASP A 39 1.31 7.57 -7.35
C ASP A 39 2.07 6.71 -6.34
N THR A 40 1.44 6.40 -5.21
CA THR A 40 2.01 5.53 -4.19
C THR A 40 2.26 4.13 -4.74
N LEU A 41 1.28 3.56 -5.43
CA LEU A 41 1.39 2.23 -6.04
C LEU A 41 2.44 2.20 -7.15
N ALA A 42 2.57 3.27 -7.93
CA ALA A 42 3.59 3.36 -8.96
C ALA A 42 5.00 3.28 -8.36
N ALA A 43 5.24 4.00 -7.27
CA ALA A 43 6.52 3.97 -6.57
C ALA A 43 6.81 2.58 -5.97
N LEU A 44 5.82 1.97 -5.34
CA LEU A 44 5.96 0.62 -4.79
C LEU A 44 6.24 -0.40 -5.88
N SER A 45 5.49 -0.34 -6.99
CA SER A 45 5.64 -1.29 -8.10
C SER A 45 6.98 -1.17 -8.80
N GLU A 46 7.58 0.02 -8.83
CA GLU A 46 8.91 0.23 -9.39
C GLU A 46 10.00 -0.31 -8.47
N ALA A 47 9.84 -0.17 -7.16
CA ALA A 47 10.83 -0.62 -6.18
C ALA A 47 10.72 -2.10 -5.82
N LEU A 48 9.51 -2.66 -5.87
CA LEU A 48 9.22 -4.01 -5.38
C LEU A 48 8.69 -4.89 -6.52
N PRO A 49 9.12 -6.15 -6.59
CA PRO A 49 8.68 -7.06 -7.68
C PRO A 49 7.22 -7.48 -7.55
N HIS A 50 6.62 -7.36 -6.38
CA HIS A 50 5.22 -7.73 -6.17
C HIS A 50 4.56 -6.75 -5.20
N VAL A 51 3.37 -6.30 -5.55
CA VAL A 51 2.56 -5.41 -4.70
C VAL A 51 1.14 -5.95 -4.64
N LEU A 52 0.60 -6.04 -3.43
CA LEU A 52 -0.74 -6.53 -3.17
C LEU A 52 -1.58 -5.41 -2.56
N VAL A 53 -2.77 -5.21 -3.08
CA VAL A 53 -3.73 -4.23 -2.58
C VAL A 53 -4.91 -4.98 -1.96
N VAL A 54 -5.26 -4.61 -0.73
CA VAL A 54 -6.44 -5.13 -0.03
C VAL A 54 -7.56 -4.11 -0.18
N SER A 55 -8.63 -4.48 -0.88
CA SER A 55 -9.75 -3.57 -1.12
C SER A 55 -10.98 -4.32 -1.60
N ASP A 56 -12.15 -3.85 -1.18
CA ASP A 56 -13.43 -4.35 -1.69
C ASP A 56 -14.01 -3.45 -2.77
N GLN A 57 -13.24 -2.47 -3.28
CA GLN A 57 -13.70 -1.59 -4.37
C GLN A 57 -13.95 -2.41 -5.65
N PRO A 58 -15.16 -2.31 -6.23
CA PRO A 58 -15.44 -2.98 -7.50
C PRO A 58 -14.53 -2.45 -8.61
N ALA A 59 -14.10 -3.35 -9.49
CA ALA A 59 -13.29 -3.02 -10.67
C ALA A 59 -11.94 -2.34 -10.38
N LEU A 60 -11.48 -2.31 -9.14
CA LEU A 60 -10.21 -1.67 -8.79
C LEU A 60 -9.04 -2.32 -9.54
N GLU A 61 -8.99 -3.64 -9.61
CA GLU A 61 -7.92 -4.35 -10.31
C GLU A 61 -7.86 -3.96 -11.79
N THR A 62 -9.02 -3.87 -12.44
CA THR A 62 -9.11 -3.45 -13.84
C THR A 62 -8.63 -2.01 -14.01
N GLN A 63 -9.04 -1.11 -13.12
CA GLN A 63 -8.61 0.29 -13.17
C GLN A 63 -7.11 0.44 -13.00
N LEU A 64 -6.52 -0.32 -12.09
CA LEU A 64 -5.07 -0.29 -11.86
C LEU A 64 -4.30 -0.85 -13.04
N ARG A 65 -4.78 -1.92 -13.66
CA ARG A 65 -4.18 -2.46 -14.88
C ARG A 65 -4.21 -1.46 -16.03
N ARG A 66 -5.33 -0.77 -16.20
CA ARG A 66 -5.45 0.29 -17.22
C ARG A 66 -4.51 1.45 -16.98
N ALA A 67 -4.17 1.70 -15.71
CA ALA A 67 -3.21 2.72 -15.33
C ALA A 67 -1.75 2.24 -15.46
N GLY A 68 -1.52 1.02 -15.94
CA GLY A 68 -0.18 0.45 -16.09
C GLY A 68 0.43 -0.08 -14.80
N LEU A 69 -0.41 -0.38 -13.80
CA LEU A 69 0.03 -0.86 -12.49
C LEU A 69 -0.32 -2.35 -12.33
N PRO A 70 0.65 -3.27 -12.50
CA PRO A 70 0.41 -4.71 -12.42
C PRO A 70 0.41 -5.17 -10.96
N VAL A 71 -0.62 -4.81 -10.20
CA VAL A 71 -0.76 -5.18 -8.80
C VAL A 71 -1.80 -6.28 -8.63
N GLU A 72 -1.66 -7.07 -7.58
CA GLU A 72 -2.66 -8.04 -7.16
C GLU A 72 -3.66 -7.36 -6.24
N VAL A 73 -4.95 -7.64 -6.40
CA VAL A 73 -6.00 -7.09 -5.55
C VAL A 73 -6.74 -8.24 -4.91
N ILE A 74 -6.88 -8.19 -3.58
CA ILE A 74 -7.68 -9.17 -2.82
C ILE A 74 -8.75 -8.46 -2.00
N SER A 75 -9.82 -9.20 -1.70
CA SER A 75 -10.91 -8.72 -0.86
C SER A 75 -10.45 -8.50 0.59
N GLU A 76 -11.08 -7.56 1.28
CA GLU A 76 -10.88 -7.35 2.71
C GLU A 76 -11.39 -8.52 3.55
N SER A 77 -12.26 -9.36 3.04
CA SER A 77 -12.80 -10.55 3.71
C SER A 77 -13.36 -10.26 5.11
N GLY A 78 -14.01 -9.11 5.28
CA GLY A 78 -14.60 -8.71 6.55
C GLY A 78 -13.60 -8.14 7.57
N HIS A 79 -12.33 -8.00 7.21
CA HIS A 79 -11.33 -7.38 8.07
C HIS A 79 -11.54 -5.87 8.10
N VAL A 80 -12.03 -5.36 9.24
CA VAL A 80 -12.35 -3.94 9.41
C VAL A 80 -11.15 -3.18 9.94
N GLY A 81 -10.90 -2.01 9.33
CA GLY A 81 -9.81 -1.13 9.72
C GLY A 81 -8.50 -1.40 8.98
N MET A 82 -7.65 -0.38 8.98
CA MET A 82 -6.39 -0.39 8.24
C MET A 82 -5.46 -1.51 8.70
N ASN A 83 -5.23 -1.62 10.00
CA ASN A 83 -4.28 -2.60 10.54
C ASN A 83 -4.73 -4.03 10.27
N SER A 84 -6.02 -4.30 10.41
CA SER A 84 -6.59 -5.62 10.15
C SER A 84 -6.46 -5.99 8.67
N ALA A 85 -6.76 -5.06 7.77
CA ALA A 85 -6.63 -5.27 6.34
C ALA A 85 -5.17 -5.49 5.92
N LEU A 86 -4.25 -4.71 6.46
CA LEU A 86 -2.82 -4.87 6.18
C LEU A 86 -2.29 -6.22 6.69
N SER A 87 -2.71 -6.64 7.88
CA SER A 87 -2.34 -7.95 8.44
C SER A 87 -2.87 -9.08 7.57
N TRP A 88 -4.09 -8.96 7.08
CA TRP A 88 -4.69 -9.92 6.17
C TRP A 88 -3.89 -10.03 4.87
N GLY A 89 -3.55 -8.90 4.26
CA GLY A 89 -2.73 -8.86 3.05
C GLY A 89 -1.32 -9.42 3.28
N ALA A 90 -0.70 -9.10 4.40
CA ALA A 90 0.63 -9.61 4.75
C ALA A 90 0.61 -11.14 4.88
N LYS A 91 -0.43 -11.71 5.49
CA LYS A 91 -0.58 -13.16 5.58
C LYS A 91 -0.70 -13.80 4.20
N ALA A 92 -1.44 -13.17 3.30
CA ALA A 92 -1.56 -13.66 1.92
C ALA A 92 -0.19 -13.67 1.21
N LEU A 93 0.62 -12.64 1.40
CA LEU A 93 1.97 -12.58 0.84
C LEU A 93 2.90 -13.63 1.48
N GLN A 94 2.80 -13.83 2.78
CA GLN A 94 3.57 -14.87 3.46
C GLN A 94 3.21 -16.26 2.92
N ALA A 95 1.94 -16.51 2.64
CA ALA A 95 1.50 -17.77 2.03
C ALA A 95 2.06 -17.97 0.63
N GLN A 96 2.39 -16.89 -0.07
CA GLN A 96 3.05 -16.94 -1.38
C GLN A 96 4.57 -17.13 -1.28
N GLY A 97 5.15 -17.06 -0.08
CA GLY A 97 6.55 -17.27 0.16
C GLY A 97 7.38 -16.01 0.41
N PHE A 98 6.76 -14.84 0.44
CA PHE A 98 7.46 -13.59 0.75
C PHE A 98 7.81 -13.52 2.24
N THR A 99 9.06 -13.22 2.55
CA THR A 99 9.55 -13.13 3.94
C THR A 99 9.75 -11.69 4.39
N THR A 100 9.91 -10.77 3.45
CA THR A 100 10.04 -9.34 3.73
C THR A 100 8.85 -8.62 3.13
N ILE A 101 8.07 -7.94 3.98
CA ILE A 101 6.84 -7.29 3.58
C ILE A 101 6.86 -5.84 4.06
N VAL A 102 6.60 -4.93 3.13
CA VAL A 102 6.47 -3.49 3.40
C VAL A 102 4.99 -3.14 3.41
N ALA A 103 4.46 -2.77 4.55
CA ALA A 103 3.10 -2.27 4.67
C ALA A 103 3.12 -0.73 4.59
N CYS A 104 2.21 -0.16 3.82
CA CYS A 104 2.26 1.24 3.47
C CYS A 104 0.85 1.84 3.44
N VAL A 105 0.73 3.12 3.78
CA VAL A 105 -0.52 3.86 3.58
C VAL A 105 -0.66 4.27 2.11
N GLY A 106 -1.89 4.50 1.66
CA GLY A 106 -2.21 4.74 0.25
C GLY A 106 -2.19 6.21 -0.18
N ASP A 107 -1.58 7.09 0.60
CA ASP A 107 -1.62 8.53 0.34
C ASP A 107 -0.24 9.19 0.46
N LEU A 108 0.74 8.59 -0.20
CA LEU A 108 2.11 9.08 -0.23
C LEU A 108 2.51 9.49 -1.66
N PRO A 109 1.94 10.59 -2.19
CA PRO A 109 2.17 10.97 -3.60
C PRO A 109 3.62 11.34 -3.90
N SER A 110 4.39 11.70 -2.88
CA SER A 110 5.80 12.05 -3.03
C SER A 110 6.76 10.88 -2.76
N LEU A 111 6.22 9.69 -2.54
CA LEU A 111 7.04 8.50 -2.30
C LEU A 111 7.87 8.19 -3.54
N ARG A 112 9.15 7.89 -3.33
CA ARG A 112 10.09 7.54 -4.40
C ARG A 112 10.54 6.09 -4.25
N PRO A 113 10.77 5.37 -5.34
CA PRO A 113 11.32 4.01 -5.28
C PRO A 113 12.63 3.94 -4.49
N ALA A 114 13.51 4.93 -4.63
CA ALA A 114 14.76 4.97 -3.87
C ALA A 114 14.54 5.01 -2.37
N SER A 115 13.51 5.71 -1.90
CA SER A 115 13.17 5.77 -0.48
C SER A 115 12.74 4.42 0.07
N ILE A 116 11.98 3.67 -0.71
CA ILE A 116 11.54 2.32 -0.34
C ILE A 116 12.75 1.39 -0.21
N LEU A 117 13.67 1.47 -1.16
CA LEU A 117 14.89 0.67 -1.11
C LEU A 117 15.78 1.02 0.08
N GLN A 118 15.87 2.30 0.44
CA GLN A 118 16.59 2.76 1.63
C GLN A 118 15.97 2.20 2.91
N ILE A 119 14.64 2.23 3.01
CA ILE A 119 13.92 1.69 4.18
C ILE A 119 14.17 0.20 4.31
N LEU A 120 14.12 -0.55 3.22
CA LEU A 120 14.40 -1.98 3.22
C LEU A 120 15.82 -2.26 3.67
N ASP A 121 16.80 -1.51 3.16
CA ASP A 121 18.19 -1.68 3.53
C ASP A 121 18.42 -1.39 5.02
N ALA A 122 17.85 -0.30 5.52
CA ALA A 122 17.95 0.06 6.93
C ALA A 122 17.26 -0.95 7.85
N SER A 123 16.25 -1.67 7.37
CA SER A 123 15.49 -2.63 8.17
C SER A 123 16.13 -4.02 8.25
N ARG A 124 17.15 -4.30 7.47
CA ARG A 124 17.74 -5.66 7.37
C ARG A 124 18.22 -6.25 8.69
N ALA A 125 18.67 -5.40 9.61
CA ALA A 125 19.18 -5.84 10.92
C ALA A 125 18.06 -6.04 11.95
N HIS A 126 16.80 -5.82 11.58
CA HIS A 126 15.66 -5.84 12.50
C HIS A 126 14.57 -6.74 11.97
N SER A 127 13.85 -7.42 12.87
CA SER A 127 12.70 -8.24 12.50
C SER A 127 11.51 -7.39 12.13
N ARG A 128 11.40 -6.21 12.71
CA ARG A 128 10.36 -5.21 12.41
C ARG A 128 10.94 -3.82 12.47
N SER A 129 10.47 -2.98 11.57
CA SER A 129 10.84 -1.57 11.52
C SER A 129 9.64 -0.74 11.12
N PHE A 130 9.64 0.53 11.46
CA PHE A 130 8.59 1.45 11.00
C PHE A 130 9.21 2.83 10.74
N VAL A 131 8.51 3.60 9.89
CA VAL A 131 8.85 4.99 9.62
C VAL A 131 7.72 5.84 10.18
N ALA A 132 8.04 6.66 11.19
CA ALA A 132 7.06 7.56 11.78
C ALA A 132 6.67 8.64 10.78
N ASP A 133 5.44 9.13 10.88
CA ASP A 133 5.02 10.29 10.10
C ASP A 133 5.69 11.57 10.62
N ALA A 134 5.45 12.70 9.94
CA ALA A 134 6.08 13.97 10.29
C ALA A 134 5.70 14.47 11.69
N SER A 135 4.54 14.07 12.22
CA SER A 135 4.10 14.44 13.56
C SER A 135 4.70 13.55 14.65
N GLY A 136 5.26 12.41 14.29
CA GLY A 136 5.77 11.42 15.24
C GLY A 136 4.69 10.61 15.95
N VAL A 137 3.42 10.77 15.57
CA VAL A 137 2.28 10.10 16.19
C VAL A 137 1.79 8.92 15.38
N GLY A 138 1.79 9.05 14.06
CA GLY A 138 1.37 7.98 13.15
C GLY A 138 2.54 7.23 12.53
N THR A 139 2.23 6.32 11.62
CA THR A 139 3.22 5.49 10.92
C THR A 139 2.96 5.56 9.41
N THR A 140 4.04 5.69 8.64
CA THR A 140 3.98 5.71 7.17
C THR A 140 4.22 4.34 6.56
N PHE A 141 5.16 3.57 7.13
CA PHE A 141 5.51 2.21 6.71
C PHE A 141 5.53 1.25 7.88
#